data_d2c5cea1a7bf8aa1b15a5c18e196ab68
#
_entry.id   d2c5cea1a7bf8aa1b15a5c18e196ab68
#
_cell.length_a   1.000
_cell.length_b   1.000
_cell.length_c   1.000
_cell.angle_alpha   90.00
_cell.angle_beta   90.00
_cell.angle_gamma   90.00
#
_symmetry.space_group_name_H-M   'P 1'
#
loop_
_entity.id
_entity.type
_entity.pdbx_description
1 polymer ?
#
loop_
_entity_poly.entity_id
_entity_poly.type
_entity_poly.pdbx_seq_one_letter_code
_entity_poly.pdbx_strand_id
1 'polypeptide(L)'
;MMWMRVWRVFVCAWVAPLTMLASAEAPDWSVGLYAGQYHDTEPAGFLMGRSQFQNQYLLALTASKTVWRSSTWPLAVEVDGMLGQQWGQATLGEVAVAPVLRWSGWPGRDPWPVDLRLAPVGVSYTTSVSPLERGPDGQGSQILNFLMIEVAVPSGKDSRHEWFARLHHRCTIYDLINNHGANGEDFFALGWRRRF
;
A
#
# COMPACT_ATOMS: atom_id res chain seq x y z
N MET A 1 -57.27 17.90 -0.53
CA MET A 1 -56.77 16.85 -1.46
C MET A 1 -55.67 17.47 -2.29
N MET A 2 -54.44 17.26 -1.92
CA MET A 2 -53.26 17.85 -2.60
C MET A 2 -52.27 16.72 -2.94
N TRP A 3 -52.11 16.46 -4.23
CA TRP A 3 -51.30 15.36 -4.77
C TRP A 3 -49.82 15.81 -4.76
N MET A 4 -48.99 15.15 -3.94
CA MET A 4 -47.55 15.30 -3.99
C MET A 4 -47.01 14.39 -5.11
N ARG A 5 -46.47 14.98 -6.17
CA ARG A 5 -45.72 14.30 -7.23
C ARG A 5 -44.29 14.04 -6.72
N VAL A 6 -43.96 12.77 -6.50
CA VAL A 6 -42.61 12.32 -6.20
C VAL A 6 -41.83 12.26 -7.53
N TRP A 7 -40.84 13.14 -7.70
CA TRP A 7 -39.88 13.07 -8.78
C TRP A 7 -38.82 12.03 -8.43
N ARG A 8 -38.82 10.92 -9.17
CA ARG A 8 -37.72 9.95 -9.16
C ARG A 8 -36.63 10.47 -10.08
N VAL A 9 -35.53 10.93 -9.52
CA VAL A 9 -34.30 11.26 -10.25
C VAL A 9 -33.58 9.94 -10.57
N PHE A 10 -33.63 9.50 -11.82
CA PHE A 10 -32.79 8.44 -12.34
C PHE A 10 -31.38 8.99 -12.57
N VAL A 11 -30.44 8.66 -11.70
CA VAL A 11 -29.02 8.85 -11.96
C VAL A 11 -28.55 7.72 -12.86
N CYS A 12 -28.52 7.96 -14.18
CA CYS A 12 -27.85 7.09 -15.12
C CYS A 12 -26.33 7.26 -14.95
N ALA A 13 -25.71 6.34 -14.23
CA ALA A 13 -24.25 6.24 -14.22
C ALA A 13 -23.79 5.74 -15.60
N TRP A 14 -23.20 6.62 -16.39
CA TRP A 14 -22.51 6.28 -17.64
C TRP A 14 -21.20 5.58 -17.26
N VAL A 15 -21.20 4.25 -17.27
CA VAL A 15 -19.98 3.46 -17.28
C VAL A 15 -19.49 3.47 -18.73
N ALA A 16 -18.60 4.38 -19.07
CA ALA A 16 -17.89 4.34 -20.33
C ALA A 16 -16.98 3.10 -20.34
N PRO A 17 -17.06 2.21 -21.35
CA PRO A 17 -16.10 1.14 -21.48
C PRO A 17 -14.75 1.77 -21.80
N LEU A 18 -13.81 1.73 -20.87
CA LEU A 18 -12.39 1.95 -21.15
C LEU A 18 -11.94 0.80 -22.06
N THR A 19 -12.01 1.00 -23.36
CA THR A 19 -11.31 0.15 -24.32
C THR A 19 -9.81 0.40 -24.15
N MET A 20 -9.18 -0.39 -23.29
CA MET A 20 -7.73 -0.47 -23.21
C MET A 20 -7.22 -1.03 -24.55
N LEU A 21 -6.61 -0.18 -25.35
CA LEU A 21 -5.71 -0.63 -26.42
C LEU A 21 -4.53 -1.28 -25.72
N ALA A 22 -4.59 -2.60 -25.62
CA ALA A 22 -3.50 -3.40 -25.07
C ALA A 22 -2.32 -3.32 -26.05
N SER A 23 -1.32 -2.51 -25.71
CA SER A 23 0.03 -2.73 -26.22
C SER A 23 0.47 -4.09 -25.70
N ALA A 24 0.85 -5.01 -26.61
CA ALA A 24 1.18 -6.38 -26.28
C ALA A 24 2.61 -6.50 -25.71
N GLU A 25 2.92 -5.73 -24.68
CA GLU A 25 4.04 -6.02 -23.80
C GLU A 25 3.59 -7.02 -22.74
N ALA A 26 4.41 -8.06 -22.54
CA ALA A 26 4.18 -9.09 -21.55
C ALA A 26 3.83 -8.47 -20.17
N PRO A 27 2.90 -9.06 -19.40
CA PRO A 27 2.50 -8.51 -18.12
C PRO A 27 3.71 -8.39 -17.21
N ASP A 28 3.98 -7.16 -16.80
CA ASP A 28 5.12 -6.81 -15.94
C ASP A 28 4.80 -7.24 -14.50
N TRP A 29 5.24 -8.43 -14.15
CA TRP A 29 5.11 -8.98 -12.82
C TRP A 29 6.37 -8.68 -12.00
N SER A 30 6.19 -8.52 -10.71
CA SER A 30 7.29 -8.56 -9.76
C SER A 30 6.94 -9.41 -8.55
N VAL A 31 7.95 -10.08 -8.01
CA VAL A 31 7.87 -10.85 -6.76
C VAL A 31 9.02 -10.44 -5.87
N GLY A 32 8.76 -10.24 -4.60
CA GLY A 32 9.75 -9.76 -3.64
C GLY A 32 9.52 -10.23 -2.22
N LEU A 33 10.49 -9.91 -1.38
CA LEU A 33 10.49 -10.16 0.04
C LEU A 33 10.89 -8.87 0.74
N TYR A 34 10.26 -8.56 1.88
CA TYR A 34 10.67 -7.47 2.74
C TYR A 34 10.54 -7.82 4.22
N ALA A 35 11.37 -7.19 5.02
CA ALA A 35 11.31 -7.27 6.48
C ALA A 35 11.26 -5.87 7.06
N GLY A 36 10.49 -5.69 8.11
CA GLY A 36 10.28 -4.40 8.77
C GLY A 36 10.21 -4.51 10.28
N GLN A 37 10.38 -3.38 10.92
CA GLN A 37 10.18 -3.20 12.35
C GLN A 37 9.17 -2.08 12.59
N TYR A 38 8.29 -2.31 13.54
CA TYR A 38 7.29 -1.33 13.96
C TYR A 38 7.94 -0.10 14.59
N HIS A 39 7.39 1.05 14.30
CA HIS A 39 7.71 2.32 14.94
C HIS A 39 6.43 3.04 15.39
N ASP A 40 6.53 3.78 16.49
CA ASP A 40 5.39 4.33 17.22
C ASP A 40 4.88 5.68 16.71
N THR A 41 5.28 6.09 15.51
CA THR A 41 4.96 7.41 14.97
C THR A 41 4.36 7.29 13.60
N GLU A 42 3.42 8.16 13.28
CA GLU A 42 2.90 8.32 11.93
C GLU A 42 4.02 8.59 10.90
N PRO A 43 3.80 8.29 9.59
CA PRO A 43 4.81 8.43 8.55
C PRO A 43 5.54 9.77 8.52
N ALA A 44 4.84 10.89 8.83
CA ALA A 44 5.46 12.21 8.90
C ALA A 44 6.45 12.34 10.08
N GLY A 45 6.12 11.78 11.24
CA GLY A 45 7.01 11.74 12.41
C GLY A 45 8.26 10.90 12.15
N PHE A 46 8.11 9.78 11.45
CA PHE A 46 9.22 8.93 11.02
C PHE A 46 10.21 9.72 10.15
N LEU A 47 9.74 10.41 9.11
CA LEU A 47 10.58 11.22 8.24
C LEU A 47 11.30 12.36 8.95
N MET A 48 10.78 12.82 10.08
CA MET A 48 11.41 13.84 10.95
C MET A 48 12.34 13.25 12.00
N GLY A 49 12.59 11.94 12.02
CA GLY A 49 13.47 11.27 12.98
C GLY A 49 12.92 11.24 14.41
N ARG A 50 11.60 11.33 14.58
CA ARG A 50 10.93 11.35 15.89
C ARG A 50 10.44 9.98 16.34
N SER A 51 10.61 8.95 15.54
CA SER A 51 10.12 7.60 15.79
C SER A 51 11.02 6.81 16.72
N GLN A 52 10.41 5.97 17.55
CA GLN A 52 11.09 4.94 18.32
C GLN A 52 10.67 3.57 17.80
N PHE A 53 11.65 2.74 17.47
CA PHE A 53 11.40 1.36 17.06
C PHE A 53 11.02 0.52 18.27
N GLN A 54 10.01 -0.31 18.09
CA GLN A 54 9.49 -1.20 19.14
C GLN A 54 9.65 -2.67 18.76
N ASN A 55 9.47 -3.55 19.73
CA ASN A 55 9.67 -5.00 19.58
C ASN A 55 8.47 -5.66 18.88
N GLN A 56 8.20 -5.25 17.65
CA GLN A 56 7.25 -5.90 16.75
C GLN A 56 7.86 -5.89 15.33
N TYR A 57 7.88 -7.03 14.68
CA TYR A 57 8.56 -7.26 13.40
C TYR A 57 7.59 -7.82 12.37
N LEU A 58 7.89 -7.60 11.11
CA LEU A 58 7.14 -8.10 9.96
C LEU A 58 8.13 -8.73 8.95
N LEU A 59 7.79 -9.91 8.46
CA LEU A 59 8.40 -10.50 7.25
C LEU A 59 7.29 -10.80 6.27
N ALA A 60 7.43 -10.35 5.01
CA ALA A 60 6.38 -10.50 4.03
C ALA A 60 6.91 -10.81 2.63
N LEU A 61 6.19 -11.69 1.94
CA LEU A 61 6.25 -11.87 0.49
C LEU A 61 5.34 -10.83 -0.17
N THR A 62 5.76 -10.26 -1.29
CA THR A 62 4.95 -9.34 -2.09
C THR A 62 4.98 -9.75 -3.56
N ALA A 63 3.85 -9.55 -4.23
CA ALA A 63 3.74 -9.72 -5.67
C ALA A 63 2.98 -8.54 -6.26
N SER A 64 3.47 -7.97 -7.36
CA SER A 64 2.80 -6.88 -8.05
C SER A 64 2.61 -7.20 -9.52
N LYS A 65 1.54 -6.66 -10.10
CA LYS A 65 1.27 -6.69 -11.54
C LYS A 65 0.99 -5.28 -12.03
N THR A 66 1.73 -4.84 -13.05
CA THR A 66 1.40 -3.60 -13.77
C THR A 66 0.13 -3.83 -14.59
N VAL A 67 -0.89 -3.02 -14.36
CA VAL A 67 -2.19 -3.11 -15.04
C VAL A 67 -2.40 -1.97 -16.02
N TRP A 68 -1.61 -0.91 -15.89
CA TRP A 68 -1.66 0.22 -16.80
C TRP A 68 -0.34 1.00 -16.82
N ARG A 69 0.04 1.53 -17.99
CA ARG A 69 1.17 2.46 -18.18
C ARG A 69 0.73 3.65 -19.00
N SER A 70 1.17 4.83 -18.60
CA SER A 70 1.00 6.02 -19.42
C SER A 70 1.97 5.96 -20.62
N SER A 71 1.50 6.38 -21.79
CA SER A 71 2.33 6.55 -22.99
C SER A 71 3.10 7.88 -23.00
N THR A 72 2.70 8.85 -22.18
CA THR A 72 3.24 10.21 -22.19
C THR A 72 3.97 10.58 -20.91
N TRP A 73 3.58 9.98 -19.79
CA TRP A 73 4.12 10.27 -18.46
C TRP A 73 4.87 9.06 -17.91
N PRO A 74 5.91 9.25 -17.12
CA PRO A 74 6.62 8.14 -16.46
C PRO A 74 5.80 7.58 -15.28
N LEU A 75 4.55 7.20 -15.55
CA LEU A 75 3.58 6.72 -14.57
C LEU A 75 3.05 5.34 -14.97
N ALA A 76 2.88 4.49 -13.98
CA ALA A 76 2.20 3.20 -14.12
C ALA A 76 1.27 2.96 -12.92
N VAL A 77 0.23 2.16 -13.14
CA VAL A 77 -0.62 1.62 -12.09
C VAL A 77 -0.33 0.14 -11.97
N GLU A 78 -0.09 -0.29 -10.75
CA GLU A 78 0.15 -1.67 -10.37
C GLU A 78 -0.94 -2.13 -9.39
N VAL A 79 -1.16 -3.43 -9.29
CA VAL A 79 -1.86 -4.05 -8.17
C VAL A 79 -0.79 -4.79 -7.37
N ASP A 80 -0.61 -4.42 -6.11
CA ASP A 80 0.34 -5.03 -5.18
C ASP A 80 -0.42 -5.87 -4.16
N GLY A 81 0.02 -7.11 -3.96
CA GLY A 81 -0.48 -8.01 -2.93
C GLY A 81 0.67 -8.46 -2.03
N MET A 82 0.38 -8.70 -0.75
CA MET A 82 1.36 -9.23 0.19
C MET A 82 0.76 -10.31 1.10
N LEU A 83 1.63 -11.18 1.56
CA LEU A 83 1.38 -12.16 2.61
C LEU A 83 2.53 -12.08 3.62
N GLY A 84 2.23 -11.75 4.85
CA GLY A 84 3.22 -11.50 5.89
C GLY A 84 2.93 -12.25 7.19
N GLN A 85 3.98 -12.36 7.98
CA GLN A 85 3.96 -12.83 9.35
C GLN A 85 4.56 -11.75 10.24
N GLN A 86 3.83 -11.39 11.27
CA GLN A 86 4.31 -10.50 12.32
C GLN A 86 4.65 -11.31 13.57
N TRP A 87 5.62 -10.83 14.35
CA TRP A 87 6.01 -11.39 15.66
C TRP A 87 6.67 -10.34 16.55
N GLY A 88 6.68 -10.59 17.86
CA GLY A 88 7.21 -9.70 18.90
C GLY A 88 6.21 -9.52 20.01
N GLN A 89 5.55 -8.37 20.10
CA GLN A 89 4.47 -8.15 21.08
C GLN A 89 3.24 -9.01 20.77
N ALA A 90 2.99 -9.31 19.48
CA ALA A 90 1.98 -10.24 19.03
C ALA A 90 2.48 -11.07 17.85
N THR A 91 1.93 -12.29 17.72
CA THR A 91 2.17 -13.15 16.55
C THR A 91 0.89 -13.25 15.76
N LEU A 92 0.90 -12.75 14.51
CA LEU A 92 -0.26 -12.77 13.63
C LEU A 92 0.16 -12.79 12.14
N GLY A 93 -0.68 -13.42 11.33
CA GLY A 93 -0.55 -13.37 9.87
C GLY A 93 -1.24 -12.13 9.32
N GLU A 94 -0.73 -11.61 8.22
CA GLU A 94 -1.29 -10.46 7.51
C GLU A 94 -1.38 -10.72 6.02
N VAL A 95 -2.48 -10.29 5.40
CA VAL A 95 -2.67 -10.27 3.95
C VAL A 95 -3.14 -8.87 3.57
N ALA A 96 -2.52 -8.28 2.54
CA ALA A 96 -2.99 -7.00 2.02
C ALA A 96 -2.99 -6.96 0.50
N VAL A 97 -3.85 -6.09 -0.05
CA VAL A 97 -3.90 -5.78 -1.48
C VAL A 97 -4.19 -4.30 -1.67
N ALA A 98 -3.51 -3.68 -2.62
CA ALA A 98 -3.70 -2.27 -2.94
C ALA A 98 -3.41 -1.94 -4.40
N PRO A 99 -4.12 -0.97 -4.99
CA PRO A 99 -3.67 -0.27 -6.18
C PRO A 99 -2.48 0.62 -5.84
N VAL A 100 -1.46 0.58 -6.68
CA VAL A 100 -0.21 1.31 -6.47
C VAL A 100 0.05 2.20 -7.67
N LEU A 101 0.28 3.48 -7.44
CA LEU A 101 0.82 4.40 -8.43
C LEU A 101 2.35 4.32 -8.38
N ARG A 102 2.99 3.95 -9.50
CA ARG A 102 4.44 4.00 -9.68
C ARG A 102 4.83 5.20 -10.51
N TRP A 103 5.70 6.04 -9.98
CA TRP A 103 6.26 7.19 -10.66
C TRP A 103 7.77 7.04 -10.83
N SER A 104 8.19 7.01 -12.11
CA SER A 104 9.59 6.85 -12.50
C SER A 104 10.20 8.15 -13.05
N GLY A 105 9.52 9.29 -12.89
CA GLY A 105 9.90 10.60 -13.42
C GLY A 105 10.65 11.49 -12.44
N TRP A 106 11.32 10.94 -11.44
CA TRP A 106 12.03 11.73 -10.44
C TRP A 106 13.08 12.66 -11.08
N PRO A 107 13.10 13.96 -10.74
CA PRO A 107 14.17 14.87 -11.17
C PRO A 107 15.53 14.38 -10.67
N GLY A 108 16.50 14.21 -11.55
CA GLY A 108 17.81 13.64 -11.20
C GLY A 108 17.90 12.12 -11.30
N ARG A 109 16.95 11.48 -11.98
CA ARG A 109 16.95 10.03 -12.21
C ARG A 109 18.22 9.50 -12.91
N ASP A 110 18.87 10.30 -13.75
CA ASP A 110 20.04 9.86 -14.53
C ASP A 110 21.25 9.46 -13.69
N PRO A 111 21.62 10.12 -12.58
CA PRO A 111 22.59 9.50 -11.69
C PRO A 111 21.94 8.47 -10.74
N TRP A 112 20.63 8.63 -10.40
CA TRP A 112 19.94 7.80 -9.39
C TRP A 112 18.59 7.31 -9.91
N PRO A 113 18.50 6.10 -10.47
CA PRO A 113 17.28 5.55 -11.03
C PRO A 113 16.29 5.15 -9.91
N VAL A 114 15.69 6.13 -9.26
CA VAL A 114 14.73 5.94 -8.16
C VAL A 114 13.32 5.96 -8.72
N ASP A 115 12.51 5.01 -8.31
CA ASP A 115 11.07 4.98 -8.53
C ASP A 115 10.33 5.19 -7.21
N LEU A 116 9.29 6.01 -7.23
CA LEU A 116 8.38 6.16 -6.10
C LEU A 116 7.13 5.32 -6.35
N ARG A 117 6.69 4.58 -5.33
CA ARG A 117 5.46 3.80 -5.36
C ARG A 117 4.57 4.21 -4.19
N LEU A 118 3.32 4.52 -4.48
CA LEU A 118 2.35 5.01 -3.51
C LEU A 118 1.03 4.22 -3.63
N ALA A 119 0.60 3.63 -2.54
CA ALA A 119 -0.75 3.09 -2.37
C ALA A 119 -1.46 3.89 -1.28
N PRO A 120 -2.27 4.90 -1.63
CA PRO A 120 -2.97 5.70 -0.63
C PRO A 120 -4.13 4.96 0.02
N VAL A 121 -4.64 3.93 -0.66
CA VAL A 121 -5.77 3.11 -0.23
C VAL A 121 -5.55 1.66 -0.64
N GLY A 122 -5.89 0.77 0.26
CA GLY A 122 -5.86 -0.68 0.06
C GLY A 122 -6.66 -1.38 1.16
N VAL A 123 -6.60 -2.68 1.20
CA VAL A 123 -7.22 -3.49 2.24
C VAL A 123 -6.17 -4.40 2.85
N SER A 124 -6.06 -4.40 4.17
CA SER A 124 -5.27 -5.34 4.94
C SER A 124 -6.17 -6.11 5.91
N TYR A 125 -5.92 -7.41 6.03
CA TYR A 125 -6.55 -8.31 6.98
C TYR A 125 -5.47 -9.00 7.82
N THR A 126 -5.69 -9.05 9.14
CA THR A 126 -4.84 -9.79 10.07
C THR A 126 -5.60 -10.93 10.74
N THR A 127 -4.90 -12.01 11.07
CA THR A 127 -5.49 -13.22 11.68
C THR A 127 -6.04 -13.00 13.09
N SER A 128 -5.58 -11.91 13.76
CA SER A 128 -6.12 -11.42 15.03
C SER A 128 -5.94 -9.92 15.11
N VAL A 129 -6.65 -9.26 16.01
CA VAL A 129 -6.45 -7.82 16.29
C VAL A 129 -5.13 -7.64 17.00
N SER A 130 -4.22 -6.85 16.42
CA SER A 130 -2.96 -6.48 17.06
C SER A 130 -3.20 -5.70 18.37
N PRO A 131 -2.44 -5.98 19.44
CA PRO A 131 -2.48 -5.13 20.64
C PRO A 131 -2.16 -3.66 20.36
N LEU A 132 -1.36 -3.38 19.33
CA LEU A 132 -0.97 -2.04 18.89
C LEU A 132 -2.10 -1.28 18.17
N GLU A 133 -3.13 -2.00 17.74
CA GLU A 133 -4.30 -1.48 17.02
C GLU A 133 -5.58 -1.50 17.87
N ARG A 134 -5.44 -1.66 19.18
CA ARG A 134 -6.58 -1.61 20.11
C ARG A 134 -6.81 -0.20 20.62
N GLY A 135 -8.07 0.23 20.57
CA GLY A 135 -8.50 1.48 21.17
C GLY A 135 -8.54 1.43 22.70
N PRO A 136 -8.93 2.54 23.34
CA PRO A 136 -9.01 2.63 24.82
C PRO A 136 -10.00 1.65 25.44
N ASP A 137 -10.99 1.18 24.67
CA ASP A 137 -11.97 0.16 25.08
C ASP A 137 -11.46 -1.28 24.91
N GLY A 138 -10.21 -1.46 24.45
CA GLY A 138 -9.60 -2.75 24.16
C GLY A 138 -10.07 -3.39 22.86
N GLN A 139 -10.94 -2.74 22.09
CA GLN A 139 -11.43 -3.21 20.81
C GLN A 139 -10.52 -2.76 19.68
N GLY A 140 -10.60 -3.47 18.55
CA GLY A 140 -9.86 -3.15 17.32
C GLY A 140 -10.45 -3.93 16.15
N SER A 141 -9.87 -3.78 14.97
CA SER A 141 -10.33 -4.46 13.76
C SER A 141 -9.23 -5.28 13.11
N GLN A 142 -9.61 -6.46 12.59
CA GLN A 142 -8.73 -7.26 11.74
C GLN A 142 -8.63 -6.71 10.32
N ILE A 143 -9.64 -5.94 9.87
CA ILE A 143 -9.67 -5.34 8.54
C ILE A 143 -9.46 -3.84 8.69
N LEU A 144 -8.36 -3.35 8.10
CA LEU A 144 -8.00 -1.95 8.07
C LEU A 144 -7.58 -1.52 6.66
N ASN A 145 -7.43 -0.23 6.46
CA ASN A 145 -6.82 0.29 5.26
C ASN A 145 -5.33 -0.07 5.22
N PHE A 146 -4.85 -0.44 4.05
CA PHE A 146 -3.43 -0.59 3.77
C PHE A 146 -2.94 0.61 2.98
N LEU A 147 -2.03 1.38 3.56
CA LEU A 147 -1.32 2.48 2.90
C LEU A 147 0.16 2.10 2.77
N MET A 148 0.74 2.40 1.63
CA MET A 148 2.15 2.14 1.37
C MET A 148 2.81 3.32 0.70
N ILE A 149 3.98 3.71 1.21
CA ILE A 149 4.92 4.63 0.54
C ILE A 149 6.22 3.86 0.35
N GLU A 150 6.72 3.79 -0.87
CA GLU A 150 7.91 3.00 -1.18
C GLU A 150 8.84 3.76 -2.13
N VAL A 151 10.12 3.69 -1.82
CA VAL A 151 11.21 4.12 -2.69
C VAL A 151 11.92 2.87 -3.20
N ALA A 152 11.95 2.68 -4.52
CA ALA A 152 12.57 1.53 -5.16
C ALA A 152 13.77 1.96 -6.00
N VAL A 153 14.88 1.23 -5.88
CA VAL A 153 16.13 1.50 -6.57
C VAL A 153 16.56 0.23 -7.33
N PRO A 154 16.58 0.26 -8.67
CA PRO A 154 17.13 -0.85 -9.46
C PRO A 154 18.59 -1.13 -9.11
N SER A 155 18.98 -2.39 -9.06
CA SER A 155 20.36 -2.81 -8.76
C SER A 155 21.36 -2.47 -9.87
N GLY A 156 20.90 -1.94 -11.00
CA GLY A 156 21.70 -1.53 -12.17
C GLY A 156 20.79 -1.03 -13.29
N LYS A 157 21.36 -0.41 -14.34
CA LYS A 157 20.58 0.26 -15.41
C LYS A 157 19.59 -0.68 -16.10
N ASP A 158 19.94 -1.94 -16.34
CA ASP A 158 19.09 -2.93 -17.00
C ASP A 158 18.70 -4.06 -16.05
N SER A 159 18.79 -3.81 -14.74
CA SER A 159 18.51 -4.82 -13.74
C SER A 159 17.01 -5.07 -13.62
N ARG A 160 16.66 -6.36 -13.61
CA ARG A 160 15.33 -6.80 -13.19
C ARG A 160 15.19 -6.88 -11.67
N HIS A 161 16.22 -6.57 -10.93
CA HIS A 161 16.29 -6.61 -9.47
C HIS A 161 16.21 -5.19 -8.90
N GLU A 162 15.39 -4.99 -7.88
CA GLU A 162 15.22 -3.73 -7.19
C GLU A 162 15.35 -3.93 -5.68
N TRP A 163 16.08 -3.04 -5.03
CA TRP A 163 16.00 -2.85 -3.59
C TRP A 163 14.93 -1.80 -3.30
N PHE A 164 14.26 -1.91 -2.18
CA PHE A 164 13.29 -0.90 -1.79
C PHE A 164 13.25 -0.66 -0.29
N ALA A 165 12.91 0.57 0.08
CA ALA A 165 12.50 0.97 1.41
C ALA A 165 11.01 1.28 1.39
N ARG A 166 10.24 0.74 2.35
CA ARG A 166 8.78 0.82 2.39
C ARG A 166 8.31 1.27 3.77
N LEU A 167 7.44 2.27 3.80
CA LEU A 167 6.54 2.48 4.92
C LEU A 167 5.28 1.65 4.66
N HIS A 168 5.04 0.69 5.50
CA HIS A 168 3.87 -0.19 5.51
C HIS A 168 2.97 0.29 6.65
N HIS A 169 1.84 0.87 6.31
CA HIS A 169 0.95 1.51 7.27
C HIS A 169 -0.44 0.89 7.19
N ARG A 170 -0.97 0.53 8.37
CA ARG A 170 -2.36 0.10 8.54
C ARG A 170 -3.11 1.16 9.33
N CYS A 171 -4.28 1.59 8.87
CA CYS A 171 -5.06 2.62 9.55
C CYS A 171 -6.55 2.53 9.27
N THR A 172 -7.31 3.36 9.98
CA THR A 172 -8.76 3.49 9.85
C THR A 172 -9.20 4.46 8.76
N ILE A 173 -8.27 5.04 7.97
CA ILE A 173 -8.53 6.16 7.03
C ILE A 173 -9.29 7.29 7.74
N TYR A 174 -8.63 8.02 8.63
CA TYR A 174 -9.26 9.13 9.36
C TYR A 174 -10.62 8.76 9.99
N ASP A 175 -10.65 7.60 10.64
CA ASP A 175 -11.83 7.06 11.35
C ASP A 175 -13.02 6.66 10.45
N LEU A 176 -12.83 6.55 9.15
CA LEU A 176 -13.88 6.15 8.21
C LEU A 176 -14.15 4.64 8.21
N ILE A 177 -13.15 3.81 8.55
CA ILE A 177 -13.23 2.35 8.49
C ILE A 177 -12.87 1.76 9.85
N ASN A 178 -13.79 0.98 10.44
CA ASN A 178 -13.52 0.16 11.63
C ASN A 178 -12.81 0.90 12.77
N ASN A 179 -13.22 2.15 13.02
CA ASN A 179 -12.61 2.98 14.05
C ASN A 179 -12.98 2.50 15.46
N HIS A 180 -11.93 2.18 16.23
CA HIS A 180 -12.00 1.87 17.66
C HIS A 180 -11.11 2.80 18.49
N GLY A 181 -10.68 3.95 17.92
CA GLY A 181 -9.81 4.92 18.57
C GLY A 181 -8.34 4.50 18.63
N ALA A 182 -7.92 3.57 17.77
CA ALA A 182 -6.53 3.14 17.66
C ALA A 182 -5.82 3.84 16.49
N ASN A 183 -4.51 4.03 16.61
CA ASN A 183 -3.70 4.73 15.60
C ASN A 183 -3.24 3.85 14.43
N GLY A 184 -3.45 2.53 14.48
CA GLY A 184 -2.94 1.60 13.48
C GLY A 184 -1.48 1.18 13.71
N GLU A 185 -0.92 0.43 12.77
CA GLU A 185 0.46 -0.07 12.82
C GLU A 185 1.30 0.52 11.70
N ASP A 186 2.53 0.93 12.02
CA ASP A 186 3.51 1.49 11.11
C ASP A 186 4.81 0.68 11.12
N PHE A 187 5.15 0.05 9.99
CA PHE A 187 6.43 -0.63 9.83
C PHE A 187 7.32 0.12 8.84
N PHE A 188 8.56 0.40 9.25
CA PHE A 188 9.61 0.71 8.32
C PHE A 188 10.27 -0.60 7.87
N ALA A 189 10.28 -0.84 6.57
CA ALA A 189 10.73 -2.10 5.99
C ALA A 189 11.75 -1.88 4.87
N LEU A 190 12.65 -2.82 4.75
CA LEU A 190 13.58 -2.95 3.63
C LEU A 190 13.30 -4.24 2.90
N GLY A 191 13.42 -4.22 1.58
CA GLY A 191 13.11 -5.37 0.77
C GLY A 191 13.86 -5.41 -0.56
N TRP A 192 13.68 -6.52 -1.21
CA TRP A 192 14.21 -6.80 -2.53
C TRP A 192 13.13 -7.49 -3.37
N ARG A 193 13.09 -7.16 -4.66
CA ARG A 193 12.19 -7.82 -5.61
C ARG A 193 12.85 -8.06 -6.95
N ARG A 194 12.31 -9.02 -7.68
CA ARG A 194 12.63 -9.31 -9.08
C ARG A 194 11.41 -9.02 -9.94
N ARG A 195 11.65 -8.38 -11.09
CA ARG A 195 10.64 -8.12 -12.15
C ARG A 195 10.78 -9.13 -13.27
N PHE A 196 9.67 -9.47 -13.90
CA PHE A 196 9.60 -10.47 -14.99
C PHE A 196 8.99 -9.84 -16.24
#